data_8b29b75d2ec0d6b6e2573a73545931d0
#
_entry.id   8b29b75d2ec0d6b6e2573a73545931d0
#
_cell.length_a   1.000
_cell.length_b   1.000
_cell.length_c   1.000
_cell.angle_alpha   90.00
_cell.angle_beta   90.00
_cell.angle_gamma   90.00
#
_symmetry.space_group_name_H-M   'P 1'
#
loop_
_entity.id
_entity.type
_entity.pdbx_description
1 polymer ?
#
loop_
_entity_poly.entity_id
_entity_poly.type
_entity_poly.pdbx_seq_one_letter_code
_entity_poly.pdbx_strand_id
1 'polypeptide(L)'
;MAGKEQFTETLVRSLMHFDNGQQSWGYVYPQGDGTESIRRVLKKCGGKPSICALEEYPEERTGIASPEYVITYSQDPETILVIECKANISAHESQLRDRPSGYAVDGVLYYAKYLKFAFNVIAVAVSGTSLNNYRASVFYWSKGAKTYSTPFENLRGSLVSPTEYLQQLKGIQLTTEAMVDLRNEAMMLHEYLRQCALSEKQKPLFIAGILIALQDSQFHEDYK
;
A
#
# COMPACT_ATOMS: atom_id res chain seq x y z
N MET A 1 -27.84 12.83 3.27
CA MET A 1 -26.82 12.06 2.50
C MET A 1 -26.05 11.08 3.39
N ALA A 2 -25.82 11.36 4.66
CA ALA A 2 -25.11 10.46 5.60
C ALA A 2 -25.65 9.01 5.67
N GLY A 3 -26.97 8.78 5.60
CA GLY A 3 -27.52 7.42 5.71
C GLY A 3 -27.21 6.47 4.54
N LYS A 4 -26.73 6.95 3.39
CA LYS A 4 -26.37 6.09 2.25
C LYS A 4 -24.92 5.62 2.29
N GLU A 5 -24.00 6.41 2.84
CA GLU A 5 -22.59 6.02 3.02
C GLU A 5 -22.45 4.90 4.06
N GLN A 6 -23.33 4.87 5.05
CA GLN A 6 -23.40 3.81 6.06
C GLN A 6 -23.58 2.39 5.47
N PHE A 7 -24.25 2.26 4.31
CA PHE A 7 -24.34 0.97 3.61
C PHE A 7 -22.99 0.54 3.02
N THR A 8 -22.24 1.49 2.47
CA THR A 8 -20.87 1.22 1.95
C THR A 8 -19.94 0.83 3.09
N GLU A 9 -20.00 1.51 4.22
CA GLU A 9 -19.21 1.17 5.40
C GLU A 9 -19.52 -0.23 5.94
N THR A 10 -20.80 -0.60 5.97
CA THR A 10 -21.25 -1.95 6.38
C THR A 10 -20.74 -3.01 5.40
N LEU A 11 -20.80 -2.73 4.09
CA LEU A 11 -20.26 -3.58 3.05
C LEU A 11 -18.75 -3.79 3.23
N VAL A 12 -18.00 -2.71 3.46
CA VAL A 12 -16.56 -2.75 3.68
C VAL A 12 -16.20 -3.61 4.89
N ARG A 13 -16.85 -3.41 6.04
CA ARG A 13 -16.63 -4.23 7.24
C ARG A 13 -16.90 -5.70 6.98
N SER A 14 -17.99 -6.01 6.28
CA SER A 14 -18.35 -7.39 5.94
C SER A 14 -17.32 -8.05 5.02
N LEU A 15 -16.88 -7.36 3.95
CA LEU A 15 -15.93 -7.90 2.96
C LEU A 15 -14.51 -8.01 3.51
N MET A 16 -14.11 -7.06 4.34
CA MET A 16 -12.76 -7.03 4.93
C MET A 16 -12.69 -7.76 6.27
N HIS A 17 -13.81 -8.29 6.78
CA HIS A 17 -13.90 -9.09 8.01
C HIS A 17 -13.32 -8.39 9.25
N PHE A 18 -13.77 -7.16 9.52
CA PHE A 18 -13.40 -6.45 10.73
C PHE A 18 -14.59 -5.77 11.43
N ASP A 19 -14.44 -5.54 12.73
CA ASP A 19 -15.30 -4.71 13.55
C ASP A 19 -14.52 -3.52 14.11
N ASN A 20 -15.23 -2.50 14.61
CA ASN A 20 -14.58 -1.37 15.28
C ASN A 20 -13.89 -1.81 16.58
N GLY A 21 -12.78 -1.17 16.90
CA GLY A 21 -12.03 -1.39 18.14
C GLY A 21 -10.90 -2.41 18.02
N GLN A 22 -10.61 -3.08 19.13
CA GLN A 22 -9.48 -4.00 19.25
C GLN A 22 -9.71 -5.29 18.45
N GLN A 23 -8.75 -5.66 17.65
CA GLN A 23 -8.65 -6.93 16.95
C GLN A 23 -7.39 -7.68 17.41
N SER A 24 -7.32 -8.99 17.14
CA SER A 24 -6.12 -9.79 17.46
C SER A 24 -4.86 -9.30 16.73
N TRP A 25 -5.00 -8.64 15.59
CA TRP A 25 -3.93 -8.17 14.72
C TRP A 25 -3.68 -6.66 14.78
N GLY A 26 -4.54 -5.87 15.43
CA GLY A 26 -4.40 -4.42 15.48
C GLY A 26 -5.63 -3.72 16.05
N TYR A 27 -5.85 -2.48 15.63
CA TYR A 27 -7.00 -1.68 16.06
C TYR A 27 -7.67 -0.97 14.89
N VAL A 28 -9.00 -0.98 14.87
CA VAL A 28 -9.85 -0.28 13.87
C VAL A 28 -10.46 0.94 14.50
N TYR A 29 -10.03 2.11 14.07
CA TYR A 29 -10.55 3.40 14.49
C TYR A 29 -11.66 3.83 13.53
N PRO A 30 -12.90 4.06 14.00
CA PRO A 30 -13.97 4.64 13.20
C PRO A 30 -13.72 6.11 12.92
N GLN A 31 -14.57 6.71 12.10
CA GLN A 31 -14.49 8.10 11.68
C GLN A 31 -14.25 9.06 12.84
N GLY A 32 -13.22 9.89 12.70
CA GLY A 32 -12.87 10.92 13.69
C GLY A 32 -12.01 10.41 14.86
N ASP A 33 -11.71 9.12 14.94
CA ASP A 33 -10.88 8.53 15.98
C ASP A 33 -9.49 8.12 15.45
N GLY A 34 -8.56 7.80 16.36
CA GLY A 34 -7.19 7.41 16.04
C GLY A 34 -6.22 7.58 17.20
N THR A 35 -5.01 7.08 17.05
CA THR A 35 -3.91 7.38 17.98
C THR A 35 -3.60 8.88 17.99
N GLU A 36 -2.89 9.35 19.03
CA GLU A 36 -2.49 10.76 19.09
C GLU A 36 -1.68 11.19 17.86
N SER A 37 -0.78 10.34 17.36
CA SER A 37 0.02 10.63 16.17
C SER A 37 -0.84 10.71 14.90
N ILE A 38 -1.81 9.82 14.74
CA ILE A 38 -2.76 9.85 13.62
C ILE A 38 -3.61 11.12 13.68
N ARG A 39 -4.23 11.40 14.85
CA ARG A 39 -5.05 12.62 15.03
C ARG A 39 -4.28 13.89 14.78
N ARG A 40 -3.00 13.97 15.19
CA ARG A 40 -2.12 15.11 14.92
C ARG A 40 -1.93 15.35 13.42
N VAL A 41 -1.72 14.30 12.64
CA VAL A 41 -1.57 14.41 11.19
C VAL A 41 -2.90 14.76 10.51
N LEU A 42 -4.00 14.11 10.90
CA LEU A 42 -5.34 14.40 10.35
C LEU A 42 -5.80 15.85 10.66
N LYS A 43 -5.41 16.40 11.81
CA LYS A 43 -5.63 17.80 12.13
C LYS A 43 -4.84 18.73 11.20
N LYS A 44 -3.58 18.39 10.87
CA LYS A 44 -2.77 19.12 9.88
C LYS A 44 -3.32 18.96 8.46
N CYS A 45 -3.90 17.82 8.14
CA CYS A 45 -4.55 17.58 6.86
C CYS A 45 -5.73 18.52 6.65
N GLY A 46 -6.56 18.75 7.68
CA GLY A 46 -7.80 19.51 7.59
C GLY A 46 -8.89 18.78 6.82
N GLY A 47 -10.08 19.39 6.75
CA GLY A 47 -11.20 18.86 5.97
C GLY A 47 -10.89 18.79 4.48
N LYS A 48 -11.54 17.86 3.78
CA LYS A 48 -11.40 17.69 2.32
C LYS A 48 -11.94 18.93 1.59
N PRO A 49 -11.13 19.63 0.80
CA PRO A 49 -11.63 20.69 -0.08
C PRO A 49 -12.40 20.11 -1.25
N SER A 50 -13.20 20.93 -1.93
CA SER A 50 -13.93 20.53 -3.13
C SER A 50 -12.98 20.27 -4.31
N ILE A 51 -11.90 21.05 -4.42
CA ILE A 51 -10.85 20.91 -5.43
C ILE A 51 -9.48 21.09 -4.75
N CYS A 52 -8.56 20.17 -5.01
CA CYS A 52 -7.17 20.23 -4.58
C CYS A 52 -6.37 19.17 -5.36
N ALA A 53 -5.41 19.60 -6.16
CA ALA A 53 -4.51 18.68 -6.84
C ALA A 53 -3.67 17.87 -5.82
N LEU A 54 -3.24 16.69 -6.23
CA LEU A 54 -2.58 15.77 -5.29
C LEU A 54 -1.26 16.32 -4.76
N GLU A 55 -0.54 17.08 -5.58
CA GLU A 55 0.74 17.73 -5.26
C GLU A 55 0.58 19.00 -4.40
N GLU A 56 -0.64 19.57 -4.35
CA GLU A 56 -0.91 20.79 -3.61
C GLU A 56 -1.10 20.54 -2.12
N TYR A 57 -0.56 21.43 -1.29
CA TYR A 57 -0.71 21.46 0.16
C TYR A 57 -1.25 22.84 0.57
N PRO A 58 -2.57 23.05 0.57
CA PRO A 58 -3.17 24.33 0.91
C PRO A 58 -2.68 24.83 2.27
N GLU A 59 -2.33 26.12 2.36
CA GLU A 59 -1.85 26.74 3.60
C GLU A 59 -2.98 26.89 4.62
N GLU A 60 -4.14 27.36 4.14
CA GLU A 60 -5.34 27.51 4.98
C GLU A 60 -6.20 26.24 4.89
N ARG A 61 -6.38 25.59 6.02
CA ARG A 61 -7.18 24.38 6.17
C ARG A 61 -8.13 24.52 7.33
N THR A 62 -9.40 24.33 7.05
CA THR A 62 -10.45 24.34 8.06
C THR A 62 -10.93 22.93 8.35
N GLY A 63 -11.41 22.67 9.57
CA GLY A 63 -11.92 21.38 9.98
C GLY A 63 -10.82 20.35 10.27
N ILE A 64 -11.25 19.10 10.40
CA ILE A 64 -10.40 17.95 10.69
C ILE A 64 -10.66 16.90 9.62
N ALA A 65 -9.60 16.29 9.11
CA ALA A 65 -9.71 15.12 8.22
C ALA A 65 -10.33 13.95 8.99
N SER A 66 -11.34 13.33 8.39
CA SER A 66 -12.09 12.25 9.04
C SER A 66 -12.35 11.15 8.00
N PRO A 67 -11.35 10.28 7.71
CA PRO A 67 -11.60 9.07 6.93
C PRO A 67 -12.60 8.16 7.65
N GLU A 68 -13.32 7.31 6.94
CA GLU A 68 -14.29 6.39 7.54
C GLU A 68 -13.64 5.40 8.49
N TYR A 69 -12.45 4.89 8.13
CA TYR A 69 -11.67 4.03 9.00
C TYR A 69 -10.18 4.35 8.90
N VAL A 70 -9.51 4.25 10.04
CA VAL A 70 -8.04 4.12 10.13
C VAL A 70 -7.72 2.85 10.88
N ILE A 71 -6.86 2.02 10.33
CA ILE A 71 -6.49 0.72 10.87
C ILE A 71 -5.00 0.71 11.15
N THR A 72 -4.63 0.26 12.36
CA THR A 72 -3.23 0.07 12.78
C THR A 72 -2.95 -1.41 12.99
N TYR A 73 -1.71 -1.79 12.83
CA TYR A 73 -1.26 -3.18 12.98
C TYR A 73 -0.33 -3.33 14.19
N SER A 74 -0.61 -4.32 15.05
CA SER A 74 0.24 -4.58 16.22
C SER A 74 1.64 -5.04 15.84
N GLN A 75 1.77 -5.79 14.73
CA GLN A 75 3.05 -6.31 14.23
C GLN A 75 3.82 -5.34 13.35
N ASP A 76 3.20 -4.23 12.94
CA ASP A 76 3.80 -3.21 12.09
C ASP A 76 3.20 -1.83 12.40
N PRO A 77 3.64 -1.18 13.50
CA PRO A 77 3.10 0.11 13.93
C PRO A 77 3.42 1.27 12.98
N GLU A 78 4.36 1.09 12.05
CA GLU A 78 4.72 2.09 11.05
C GLU A 78 3.79 2.06 9.83
N THR A 79 3.04 0.99 9.63
CA THR A 79 2.07 0.85 8.54
C THR A 79 0.64 1.04 9.06
N ILE A 80 -0.13 1.84 8.35
CA ILE A 80 -1.56 2.04 8.59
C ILE A 80 -2.35 1.79 7.31
N LEU A 81 -3.62 1.39 7.47
CA LEU A 81 -4.58 1.30 6.38
C LEU A 81 -5.67 2.35 6.59
N VAL A 82 -6.00 3.11 5.55
CA VAL A 82 -7.00 4.18 5.59
C VAL A 82 -8.07 3.89 4.56
N ILE A 83 -9.34 4.05 4.92
CA ILE A 83 -10.47 3.75 4.05
C ILE A 83 -11.33 5.02 3.85
N GLU A 84 -11.68 5.29 2.61
CA GLU A 84 -12.67 6.30 2.21
C GLU A 84 -13.82 5.62 1.47
N CYS A 85 -15.05 5.94 1.85
CA CYS A 85 -16.27 5.38 1.29
C CYS A 85 -17.10 6.43 0.56
N LYS A 86 -17.76 6.03 -0.55
CA LYS A 86 -18.79 6.80 -1.23
C LYS A 86 -19.97 5.88 -1.60
N ALA A 87 -21.19 6.31 -1.29
CA ALA A 87 -22.39 5.51 -1.59
C ALA A 87 -22.61 5.34 -3.10
N ASN A 88 -22.30 6.36 -3.88
CA ASN A 88 -22.51 6.32 -5.33
C ASN A 88 -21.29 5.74 -6.04
N ILE A 89 -21.49 4.66 -6.80
CA ILE A 89 -20.42 4.02 -7.58
C ILE A 89 -19.77 4.96 -8.61
N SER A 90 -20.51 5.94 -9.15
CA SER A 90 -19.99 6.95 -10.06
C SER A 90 -19.07 7.99 -9.36
N ALA A 91 -19.13 8.06 -8.02
CA ALA A 91 -18.25 8.89 -7.20
C ALA A 91 -16.97 8.13 -6.76
N HIS A 92 -16.49 7.19 -7.58
CA HIS A 92 -15.30 6.41 -7.26
C HIS A 92 -14.02 7.22 -7.45
N GLU A 93 -13.85 7.80 -8.62
CA GLU A 93 -12.62 8.50 -9.02
C GLU A 93 -12.96 9.64 -9.97
N SER A 94 -12.40 10.84 -9.75
CA SER A 94 -12.48 11.95 -10.70
C SER A 94 -11.41 11.81 -11.79
N GLN A 95 -11.60 12.51 -12.90
CA GLN A 95 -10.69 12.42 -14.04
C GLN A 95 -9.25 12.86 -13.69
N LEU A 96 -9.09 13.86 -12.83
CA LEU A 96 -7.78 14.42 -12.46
C LEU A 96 -7.35 14.08 -11.03
N ARG A 97 -8.14 13.30 -10.28
CA ARG A 97 -7.91 12.98 -8.85
C ARG A 97 -7.76 14.23 -7.96
N ASP A 98 -8.48 15.29 -8.30
CA ASP A 98 -8.39 16.62 -7.69
C ASP A 98 -9.63 17.04 -6.89
N ARG A 99 -10.61 16.13 -6.68
CA ARG A 99 -11.89 16.40 -6.01
C ARG A 99 -12.10 15.56 -4.75
N PRO A 100 -11.28 15.76 -3.70
CA PRO A 100 -11.25 14.88 -2.53
C PRO A 100 -12.54 14.80 -1.72
N SER A 101 -13.39 15.83 -1.75
CA SER A 101 -14.70 15.76 -1.05
C SER A 101 -15.73 14.94 -1.81
N GLY A 102 -15.62 14.84 -3.14
CA GLY A 102 -16.64 14.24 -4.02
C GLY A 102 -16.39 12.78 -4.36
N TYR A 103 -15.16 12.31 -4.34
CA TYR A 103 -14.75 11.02 -4.87
C TYR A 103 -13.94 10.20 -3.87
N ALA A 104 -14.14 8.87 -3.87
CA ALA A 104 -13.49 7.97 -2.92
C ALA A 104 -11.97 7.91 -3.10
N VAL A 105 -11.49 7.72 -4.35
CA VAL A 105 -10.05 7.68 -4.66
C VAL A 105 -9.37 9.01 -4.32
N ASP A 106 -9.95 10.12 -4.75
CA ASP A 106 -9.41 11.45 -4.50
C ASP A 106 -9.35 11.75 -3.00
N GLY A 107 -10.39 11.34 -2.25
CA GLY A 107 -10.49 11.51 -0.80
C GLY A 107 -9.44 10.71 -0.04
N VAL A 108 -9.29 9.43 -0.35
CA VAL A 108 -8.31 8.58 0.34
C VAL A 108 -6.86 9.00 0.01
N LEU A 109 -6.57 9.37 -1.22
CA LEU A 109 -5.26 9.88 -1.62
C LEU A 109 -4.96 11.25 -0.96
N TYR A 110 -5.99 12.09 -0.79
CA TYR A 110 -5.85 13.34 -0.04
C TYR A 110 -5.43 13.09 1.41
N TYR A 111 -5.97 12.10 2.11
CA TYR A 111 -5.51 11.73 3.44
C TYR A 111 -4.11 11.13 3.42
N ALA A 112 -3.87 10.20 2.49
CA ALA A 112 -2.61 9.48 2.38
C ALA A 112 -1.41 10.41 2.15
N LYS A 113 -1.57 11.49 1.35
CA LYS A 113 -0.50 12.46 1.10
C LYS A 113 0.00 13.21 2.36
N TYR A 114 -0.82 13.31 3.40
CA TYR A 114 -0.41 13.86 4.69
C TYR A 114 0.10 12.76 5.63
N LEU A 115 -0.58 11.63 5.67
CA LEU A 115 -0.25 10.51 6.56
C LEU A 115 1.11 9.89 6.23
N LYS A 116 1.54 9.91 4.96
CA LYS A 116 2.87 9.43 4.53
C LYS A 116 4.06 10.11 5.20
N PHE A 117 3.90 11.27 5.78
CA PHE A 117 4.98 11.92 6.53
C PHE A 117 5.28 11.23 7.86
N ALA A 118 4.35 10.42 8.37
CA ALA A 118 4.49 9.68 9.62
C ALA A 118 4.45 8.16 9.45
N PHE A 119 3.75 7.66 8.43
CA PHE A 119 3.42 6.24 8.26
C PHE A 119 3.64 5.77 6.83
N ASN A 120 3.79 4.46 6.66
CA ASN A 120 3.48 3.77 5.42
C ASN A 120 1.95 3.66 5.33
N VAL A 121 1.36 4.04 4.21
CA VAL A 121 -0.09 4.15 4.08
C VAL A 121 -0.62 3.21 3.01
N ILE A 122 -1.46 2.26 3.39
CA ILE A 122 -2.32 1.51 2.47
C ILE A 122 -3.63 2.30 2.37
N ALA A 123 -3.94 2.84 1.21
CA ALA A 123 -5.09 3.71 0.98
C ALA A 123 -6.14 2.96 0.16
N VAL A 124 -7.32 2.71 0.76
CA VAL A 124 -8.41 1.94 0.18
C VAL A 124 -9.59 2.86 -0.11
N ALA A 125 -9.96 2.96 -1.38
CA ALA A 125 -11.13 3.70 -1.82
C ALA A 125 -12.25 2.73 -2.18
N VAL A 126 -13.45 2.93 -1.65
CA VAL A 126 -14.62 2.08 -1.94
C VAL A 126 -15.81 2.94 -2.33
N SER A 127 -16.54 2.54 -3.36
CA SER A 127 -17.79 3.19 -3.77
C SER A 127 -18.84 2.15 -4.16
N GLY A 128 -20.10 2.46 -3.90
CA GLY A 128 -21.23 1.54 -4.09
C GLY A 128 -21.73 0.94 -2.78
N THR A 129 -22.91 0.33 -2.80
CA THR A 129 -23.63 -0.07 -1.58
C THR A 129 -24.00 -1.55 -1.53
N SER A 130 -23.58 -2.36 -2.52
CA SER A 130 -23.94 -3.78 -2.58
C SER A 130 -22.82 -4.62 -3.16
N LEU A 131 -22.78 -5.91 -2.81
CA LEU A 131 -21.80 -6.89 -3.27
C LEU A 131 -21.68 -6.96 -4.80
N ASN A 132 -22.80 -6.79 -5.51
CA ASN A 132 -22.84 -6.89 -6.96
C ASN A 132 -22.57 -5.55 -7.67
N ASN A 133 -22.47 -4.46 -6.90
CA ASN A 133 -22.33 -3.12 -7.45
C ASN A 133 -21.47 -2.25 -6.53
N TYR A 134 -20.19 -2.57 -6.45
CA TYR A 134 -19.18 -1.74 -5.80
C TYR A 134 -17.91 -1.67 -6.66
N ARG A 135 -17.10 -0.66 -6.39
CA ARG A 135 -15.73 -0.52 -6.92
C ARG A 135 -14.78 -0.31 -5.75
N ALA A 136 -13.60 -0.92 -5.84
CA ALA A 136 -12.52 -0.68 -4.90
C ALA A 136 -11.23 -0.40 -5.65
N SER A 137 -10.43 0.52 -5.11
CA SER A 137 -9.08 0.83 -5.57
C SER A 137 -8.16 0.92 -4.37
N VAL A 138 -6.95 0.35 -4.50
CA VAL A 138 -5.98 0.28 -3.41
C VAL A 138 -4.65 0.84 -3.87
N PHE A 139 -4.10 1.72 -3.05
CA PHE A 139 -2.84 2.41 -3.29
C PHE A 139 -1.92 2.20 -2.10
N TYR A 140 -0.62 2.27 -2.34
CA TYR A 140 0.38 2.25 -1.30
C TYR A 140 1.27 3.47 -1.39
N TRP A 141 1.40 4.19 -0.29
CA TRP A 141 2.32 5.31 -0.17
C TRP A 141 3.33 5.04 0.93
N SER A 142 4.56 4.74 0.54
CA SER A 142 5.64 4.55 1.48
C SER A 142 5.96 5.84 2.23
N LYS A 143 6.34 5.71 3.49
CA LYS A 143 6.71 6.83 4.35
C LYS A 143 7.77 7.72 3.70
N GLY A 144 7.48 9.00 3.58
CA GLY A 144 8.34 10.01 2.97
C GLY A 144 8.45 9.95 1.44
N ALA A 145 7.86 8.98 0.76
CA ALA A 145 7.94 8.88 -0.70
C ALA A 145 7.24 10.04 -1.41
N LYS A 146 7.74 10.43 -2.58
CA LYS A 146 7.13 11.50 -3.40
C LYS A 146 5.82 11.06 -4.03
N THR A 147 5.76 9.83 -4.53
CA THR A 147 4.62 9.25 -5.25
C THR A 147 4.13 7.99 -4.56
N TYR A 148 2.88 7.62 -4.82
CA TYR A 148 2.32 6.33 -4.43
C TYR A 148 2.52 5.28 -5.54
N SER A 149 2.28 4.02 -5.19
CA SER A 149 2.29 2.87 -6.10
C SER A 149 0.97 2.10 -6.01
N THR A 150 0.75 1.16 -6.93
CA THR A 150 -0.44 0.29 -7.01
C THR A 150 -0.04 -1.20 -6.92
N PRO A 151 0.59 -1.64 -5.81
CA PRO A 151 1.15 -3.00 -5.70
C PRO A 151 0.10 -4.11 -5.58
N PHE A 152 -1.19 -3.75 -5.48
CA PHE A 152 -2.31 -4.68 -5.27
C PHE A 152 -3.14 -4.93 -6.54
N GLU A 153 -2.56 -4.75 -7.72
CA GLU A 153 -3.27 -4.96 -9.01
C GLU A 153 -3.77 -6.40 -9.20
N ASN A 154 -3.09 -7.37 -8.59
CA ASN A 154 -3.51 -8.77 -8.58
C ASN A 154 -4.87 -9.00 -7.91
N LEU A 155 -5.31 -8.11 -7.02
CA LEU A 155 -6.63 -8.18 -6.37
C LEU A 155 -7.79 -7.75 -7.27
N ARG A 156 -7.50 -7.11 -8.42
CA ARG A 156 -8.51 -6.69 -9.42
C ARG A 156 -9.71 -5.95 -8.83
N GLY A 157 -9.48 -5.09 -7.82
CA GLY A 157 -10.54 -4.35 -7.15
C GLY A 157 -11.34 -5.14 -6.11
N SER A 158 -10.95 -6.36 -5.78
CA SER A 158 -11.52 -7.10 -4.65
C SER A 158 -11.01 -6.54 -3.32
N LEU A 159 -11.90 -6.46 -2.33
CA LEU A 159 -11.51 -6.14 -0.96
C LEU A 159 -11.07 -7.42 -0.25
N VAL A 160 -9.96 -7.33 0.47
CA VAL A 160 -9.41 -8.41 1.31
C VAL A 160 -9.26 -7.92 2.74
N SER A 161 -9.00 -8.83 3.69
CA SER A 161 -8.81 -8.43 5.08
C SER A 161 -7.61 -7.49 5.26
N PRO A 162 -7.59 -6.64 6.32
CA PRO A 162 -6.45 -5.78 6.60
C PRO A 162 -5.14 -6.53 6.76
N THR A 163 -5.18 -7.71 7.37
CA THR A 163 -4.00 -8.58 7.53
C THR A 163 -3.47 -9.09 6.20
N GLU A 164 -4.34 -9.41 5.27
CA GLU A 164 -3.94 -9.89 3.94
C GLU A 164 -3.29 -8.79 3.11
N TYR A 165 -3.78 -7.54 3.17
CA TYR A 165 -3.08 -6.39 2.56
C TYR A 165 -1.67 -6.24 3.11
N LEU A 166 -1.49 -6.33 4.43
CA LEU A 166 -0.18 -6.22 5.06
C LEU A 166 0.76 -7.37 4.65
N GLN A 167 0.25 -8.60 4.60
CA GLN A 167 1.02 -9.78 4.19
C GLN A 167 1.47 -9.67 2.73
N GLN A 168 0.58 -9.27 1.83
CA GLN A 168 0.94 -9.05 0.42
C GLN A 168 1.98 -7.96 0.27
N LEU A 169 1.84 -6.84 0.99
CA LEU A 169 2.82 -5.76 0.97
C LEU A 169 4.20 -6.24 1.42
N LYS A 170 4.28 -6.99 2.53
CA LYS A 170 5.54 -7.57 3.02
C LYS A 170 6.13 -8.59 2.04
N GLY A 171 5.30 -9.42 1.43
CA GLY A 171 5.74 -10.36 0.39
C GLY A 171 6.35 -9.65 -0.82
N ILE A 172 5.74 -8.57 -1.29
CA ILE A 172 6.25 -7.75 -2.38
C ILE A 172 7.58 -7.07 -2.01
N GLN A 173 7.69 -6.54 -0.80
CA GLN A 173 8.92 -5.90 -0.31
C GLN A 173 10.07 -6.91 -0.23
N LEU A 174 9.86 -8.07 0.38
CA LEU A 174 10.86 -9.15 0.47
C LEU A 174 11.33 -9.61 -0.92
N THR A 175 10.40 -9.77 -1.86
CA THR A 175 10.75 -10.15 -3.24
C THR A 175 11.59 -9.08 -3.92
N THR A 176 11.27 -7.81 -3.71
CA THR A 176 12.02 -6.69 -4.28
C THR A 176 13.42 -6.58 -3.67
N GLU A 177 13.55 -6.73 -2.35
CA GLU A 177 14.84 -6.75 -1.66
C GLU A 177 15.71 -7.91 -2.13
N ALA A 178 15.16 -9.12 -2.21
CA ALA A 178 15.87 -10.29 -2.73
C ALA A 178 16.34 -10.10 -4.18
N MET A 179 15.56 -9.44 -5.03
CA MET A 179 15.97 -9.12 -6.40
C MET A 179 17.10 -8.08 -6.45
N VAL A 180 17.09 -7.09 -5.55
CA VAL A 180 18.19 -6.10 -5.45
C VAL A 180 19.48 -6.78 -4.99
N ASP A 181 19.41 -7.64 -3.99
CA ASP A 181 20.55 -8.39 -3.48
C ASP A 181 21.12 -9.31 -4.56
N LEU A 182 20.27 -10.07 -5.24
CA LEU A 182 20.69 -10.93 -6.34
C LEU A 182 21.37 -10.15 -7.47
N ARG A 183 20.87 -8.95 -7.78
CA ARG A 183 21.50 -8.07 -8.78
C ARG A 183 22.87 -7.60 -8.33
N ASN A 184 23.02 -7.21 -7.07
CA ASN A 184 24.31 -6.79 -6.52
C ASN A 184 25.32 -7.93 -6.51
N GLU A 185 24.90 -9.13 -6.11
CA GLU A 185 25.74 -10.34 -6.16
C GLU A 185 26.16 -10.69 -7.59
N ALA A 186 25.24 -10.59 -8.55
CA ALA A 186 25.55 -10.81 -9.97
C ALA A 186 26.57 -9.79 -10.50
N MET A 187 26.49 -8.53 -10.08
CA MET A 187 27.47 -7.51 -10.45
C MET A 187 28.86 -7.79 -9.83
N MET A 188 28.90 -8.20 -8.57
CA MET A 188 30.14 -8.58 -7.89
C MET A 188 30.79 -9.80 -8.56
N LEU A 189 30.00 -10.81 -8.90
CA LEU A 189 30.45 -12.00 -9.64
C LEU A 189 31.01 -11.62 -11.01
N HIS A 190 30.33 -10.74 -11.74
CA HIS A 190 30.80 -10.26 -13.05
C HIS A 190 32.16 -9.58 -12.95
N GLU A 191 32.35 -8.72 -11.94
CA GLU A 191 33.61 -8.03 -11.71
C GLU A 191 34.74 -9.03 -11.32
N TYR A 192 34.44 -9.99 -10.45
CA TYR A 192 35.37 -11.05 -10.08
C TYR A 192 35.81 -11.88 -11.29
N LEU A 193 34.88 -12.30 -12.14
CA LEU A 193 35.20 -13.05 -13.36
C LEU A 193 36.02 -12.21 -14.35
N ARG A 194 35.87 -10.89 -14.35
CA ARG A 194 36.75 -9.98 -15.14
C ARG A 194 38.18 -9.95 -14.60
N GLN A 195 38.34 -9.93 -13.30
CA GLN A 195 39.66 -10.00 -12.66
C GLN A 195 40.38 -11.34 -12.91
N CYS A 196 39.62 -12.43 -13.06
CA CYS A 196 40.14 -13.74 -13.45
C CYS A 196 40.48 -13.86 -14.94
N ALA A 197 40.52 -12.75 -15.68
CA ALA A 197 40.81 -12.67 -17.11
C ALA A 197 39.90 -13.50 -18.05
N LEU A 198 38.70 -13.83 -17.60
CA LEU A 198 37.69 -14.47 -18.45
C LEU A 198 37.12 -13.49 -19.47
N SER A 199 37.13 -13.86 -20.74
CA SER A 199 36.54 -13.06 -21.79
C SER A 199 34.98 -13.02 -21.67
N GLU A 200 34.35 -11.99 -22.24
CA GLU A 200 32.88 -11.84 -22.22
C GLU A 200 32.15 -13.06 -22.81
N LYS A 201 32.75 -13.78 -23.76
CA LYS A 201 32.19 -15.01 -24.35
C LYS A 201 32.33 -16.23 -23.44
N GLN A 202 33.34 -16.26 -22.56
CA GLN A 202 33.60 -17.37 -21.64
C GLN A 202 32.78 -17.27 -20.35
N LYS A 203 32.45 -16.06 -19.89
CA LYS A 203 31.70 -15.85 -18.64
C LYS A 203 30.37 -16.61 -18.59
N PRO A 204 29.48 -16.55 -19.63
CA PRO A 204 28.22 -17.30 -19.60
C PRO A 204 28.41 -18.82 -19.52
N LEU A 205 29.41 -19.34 -20.23
CA LEU A 205 29.73 -20.77 -20.23
C LEU A 205 30.24 -21.22 -18.85
N PHE A 206 31.09 -20.42 -18.23
CA PHE A 206 31.62 -20.70 -16.90
C PHE A 206 30.51 -20.69 -15.84
N ILE A 207 29.63 -19.66 -15.85
CA ILE A 207 28.47 -19.58 -14.95
C ILE A 207 27.53 -20.75 -15.15
N ALA A 208 27.21 -21.10 -16.40
CA ALA A 208 26.35 -22.26 -16.71
C ALA A 208 26.98 -23.57 -16.20
N GLY A 209 28.29 -23.73 -16.34
CA GLY A 209 29.02 -24.89 -15.81
C GLY A 209 28.90 -25.01 -14.29
N ILE A 210 29.07 -23.90 -13.57
CA ILE A 210 28.91 -23.87 -12.11
C ILE A 210 27.46 -24.20 -11.72
N LEU A 211 26.46 -23.62 -12.38
CA LEU A 211 25.05 -23.88 -12.08
C LEU A 211 24.67 -25.34 -12.30
N ILE A 212 25.23 -25.98 -13.34
CA ILE A 212 25.03 -27.41 -13.59
C ILE A 212 25.73 -28.25 -12.50
N ALA A 213 26.95 -27.90 -12.13
CA ALA A 213 27.68 -28.59 -11.08
C ALA A 213 26.96 -28.50 -9.72
N LEU A 214 26.39 -27.34 -9.38
CA LEU A 214 25.62 -27.16 -8.14
C LEU A 214 24.31 -27.94 -8.09
N GLN A 215 23.82 -28.49 -9.22
CA GLN A 215 22.68 -29.42 -9.23
C GLN A 215 23.08 -30.84 -8.82
N ASP A 216 24.35 -31.18 -8.87
CA ASP A 216 24.87 -32.44 -8.33
C ASP A 216 24.92 -32.36 -6.80
N SER A 217 24.23 -33.28 -6.11
CA SER A 217 24.11 -33.27 -4.65
C SER A 217 25.47 -33.44 -3.96
N GLN A 218 26.37 -34.20 -4.53
CA GLN A 218 27.69 -34.45 -3.95
C GLN A 218 28.59 -33.21 -4.10
N PHE A 219 28.57 -32.57 -5.27
CA PHE A 219 29.27 -31.30 -5.49
C PHE A 219 28.76 -30.19 -4.57
N HIS A 220 27.45 -30.14 -4.33
CA HIS A 220 26.83 -29.16 -3.44
C HIS A 220 27.21 -29.34 -1.97
N GLU A 221 27.42 -30.59 -1.51
CA GLU A 221 27.86 -30.88 -0.14
C GLU A 221 29.35 -30.56 0.08
N ASP A 222 30.20 -30.76 -0.92
CA ASP A 222 31.63 -30.54 -0.84
C ASP A 222 32.03 -29.03 -0.82
N TYR A 223 31.09 -28.14 -1.19
CA TYR A 223 31.30 -26.68 -1.29
C TYR A 223 30.49 -25.83 -0.31
N LYS A 224 29.91 -26.43 0.71
CA LYS A 224 29.35 -25.74 1.87
C LYS A 224 30.43 -25.55 2.94
#